data_3554d58402bec9fad52058bc38393786
#
_entry.id   3554d58402bec9fad52058bc38393786
#
_cell.length_a   1.000
_cell.length_b   1.000
_cell.length_c   1.000
_cell.angle_alpha   90.00
_cell.angle_beta   90.00
_cell.angle_gamma   90.00
#
_symmetry.space_group_name_H-M   'P 1'
#
loop_
_entity.id
_entity.type
_entity.pdbx_description
1 polymer ?
#
loop_
_entity_poly.entity_id
_entity_poly.type
_entity_poly.pdbx_seq_one_letter_code
_entity_poly.pdbx_strand_id
1 'polypeptide(L)'
;MGVLKWVGIGIVGVIALLLLVVTGLNVIPGSPLDTQFDIQPETIAVPTDPAAVAHGQYLAESIGVCVVCHGENLAGRQMVDSPVLGSIHTPNLTAGAGGVGATYSDADWVRSLRHGVAPDGHGLIFMPTDYYYNLSDADLGAIIAYIKTLPPVDNTAAETRLNPVTVALLNAGQFGEVVRARDIVHDAPRPDPDANYGAYLLAVGGCTFCHGPDWRGGQGPEPGAPPAPDITGAGPWGERSFDEFAATMRTGIMPNGEQINPAFMPWAGYSRMTDADLEAIWNHLQTIE
;
A
#
# COMPACT_ATOMS: atom_id res chain seq x y z
N MET A 1 -46.50 -25.78 -16.70
CA MET A 1 -46.50 -25.02 -15.41
C MET A 1 -45.66 -25.64 -14.31
N GLY A 2 -45.41 -26.97 -14.28
CA GLY A 2 -44.62 -27.61 -13.21
C GLY A 2 -43.13 -27.24 -13.17
N VAL A 3 -42.42 -27.32 -14.29
CA VAL A 3 -40.95 -27.09 -14.34
C VAL A 3 -40.58 -25.66 -13.95
N LEU A 4 -41.31 -24.66 -14.44
CA LEU A 4 -41.04 -23.25 -14.11
C LEU A 4 -41.18 -22.95 -12.60
N LYS A 5 -42.16 -23.61 -11.94
CA LYS A 5 -42.34 -23.50 -10.48
C LYS A 5 -41.15 -24.07 -9.72
N TRP A 6 -40.64 -25.24 -10.13
CA TRP A 6 -39.48 -25.86 -9.48
C TRP A 6 -38.17 -25.09 -9.71
N VAL A 7 -38.00 -24.53 -10.93
CA VAL A 7 -36.86 -23.61 -11.21
C VAL A 7 -36.98 -22.37 -10.34
N GLY A 8 -38.14 -21.76 -10.19
CA GLY A 8 -38.32 -20.60 -9.30
C GLY A 8 -38.02 -20.92 -7.83
N ILE A 9 -38.48 -22.08 -7.32
CA ILE A 9 -38.16 -22.51 -5.96
C ILE A 9 -36.64 -22.73 -5.80
N GLY A 10 -35.99 -23.35 -6.77
CA GLY A 10 -34.53 -23.54 -6.76
C GLY A 10 -33.76 -22.21 -6.70
N ILE A 11 -34.14 -21.23 -7.52
CA ILE A 11 -33.52 -19.90 -7.51
C ILE A 11 -33.70 -19.22 -6.14
N VAL A 12 -34.91 -19.22 -5.59
CA VAL A 12 -35.18 -18.64 -4.26
C VAL A 12 -34.34 -19.34 -3.18
N GLY A 13 -34.22 -20.68 -3.24
CA GLY A 13 -33.39 -21.44 -2.32
C GLY A 13 -31.91 -21.06 -2.40
N VAL A 14 -31.37 -20.89 -3.60
CA VAL A 14 -29.98 -20.45 -3.79
C VAL A 14 -29.77 -19.02 -3.28
N ILE A 15 -30.69 -18.10 -3.57
CA ILE A 15 -30.60 -16.71 -3.06
C ILE A 15 -30.63 -16.70 -1.53
N ALA A 16 -31.56 -17.46 -0.92
CA ALA A 16 -31.66 -17.55 0.54
C ALA A 16 -30.37 -18.10 1.18
N LEU A 17 -29.79 -19.13 0.56
CA LEU A 17 -28.51 -19.68 1.01
C LEU A 17 -27.37 -18.68 0.92
N LEU A 18 -27.26 -17.97 -0.20
CA LEU A 18 -26.25 -16.91 -0.40
C LEU A 18 -26.41 -15.80 0.64
N LEU A 19 -27.64 -15.34 0.91
CA LEU A 19 -27.91 -14.36 1.95
C LEU A 19 -27.50 -14.85 3.34
N LEU A 20 -27.77 -16.12 3.67
CA LEU A 20 -27.35 -16.71 4.94
C LEU A 20 -25.82 -16.79 5.05
N VAL A 21 -25.13 -17.19 3.99
CA VAL A 21 -23.66 -17.22 3.95
C VAL A 21 -23.08 -15.82 4.14
N VAL A 22 -23.56 -14.84 3.36
CA VAL A 22 -23.08 -13.45 3.48
C VAL A 22 -23.34 -12.92 4.88
N THR A 23 -24.55 -13.11 5.43
CA THR A 23 -24.86 -12.68 6.80
C THR A 23 -23.98 -13.39 7.83
N GLY A 24 -23.80 -14.70 7.70
CA GLY A 24 -22.94 -15.49 8.57
C GLY A 24 -21.51 -14.97 8.60
N LEU A 25 -20.92 -14.73 7.43
CA LEU A 25 -19.55 -14.21 7.31
C LEU A 25 -19.39 -12.79 7.87
N ASN A 26 -20.45 -11.98 7.84
CA ASN A 26 -20.41 -10.60 8.40
C ASN A 26 -20.54 -10.57 9.94
N VAL A 27 -21.01 -11.64 10.58
CA VAL A 27 -21.17 -11.70 12.05
C VAL A 27 -20.14 -12.60 12.72
N ILE A 28 -19.17 -13.14 11.96
CA ILE A 28 -18.09 -13.94 12.54
C ILE A 28 -17.22 -13.02 13.41
N PRO A 29 -17.00 -13.35 14.70
CA PRO A 29 -16.08 -12.62 15.55
C PRO A 29 -14.65 -12.69 15.00
N GLY A 30 -13.90 -11.59 15.11
CA GLY A 30 -12.49 -11.54 14.68
C GLY A 30 -12.31 -11.13 13.22
N SER A 31 -13.27 -10.39 12.65
CA SER A 31 -13.05 -9.70 11.37
C SER A 31 -11.72 -8.91 11.41
N PRO A 32 -10.90 -8.96 10.36
CA PRO A 32 -9.73 -8.10 10.25
C PRO A 32 -10.05 -6.63 10.49
N LEU A 33 -11.24 -6.18 10.06
CA LEU A 33 -11.69 -4.80 10.17
C LEU A 33 -11.97 -4.35 11.61
N ASP A 34 -12.24 -5.31 12.52
CA ASP A 34 -12.55 -5.03 13.93
C ASP A 34 -11.31 -5.16 14.83
N THR A 35 -10.14 -5.42 14.25
CA THR A 35 -8.92 -5.63 15.02
C THR A 35 -8.49 -4.33 15.69
N GLN A 36 -8.31 -4.38 17.00
CA GLN A 36 -7.77 -3.32 17.83
C GLN A 36 -6.31 -3.63 18.20
N PHE A 37 -5.48 -2.61 18.14
CA PHE A 37 -4.06 -2.69 18.46
C PHE A 37 -3.73 -1.74 19.60
N ASP A 38 -2.97 -2.21 20.57
CA ASP A 38 -2.37 -1.37 21.62
C ASP A 38 -0.89 -1.15 21.27
N ILE A 39 -0.65 -0.20 20.36
CA ILE A 39 0.70 0.14 19.91
C ILE A 39 1.13 1.46 20.53
N GLN A 40 2.22 1.42 21.27
CA GLN A 40 2.91 2.61 21.76
C GLN A 40 4.06 2.91 20.78
N PRO A 41 3.88 3.89 19.88
CA PRO A 41 4.89 4.16 18.87
C PRO A 41 6.14 4.74 19.53
N GLU A 42 7.29 4.44 18.96
CA GLU A 42 8.55 5.03 19.35
C GLU A 42 8.58 6.54 19.10
N THR A 43 9.39 7.25 19.87
CA THR A 43 9.64 8.67 19.66
C THR A 43 10.77 8.84 18.67
N ILE A 44 10.50 9.47 17.54
CA ILE A 44 11.50 9.82 16.52
C ILE A 44 11.62 11.33 16.37
N ALA A 45 12.74 11.78 15.82
CA ALA A 45 12.94 13.19 15.48
C ALA A 45 12.14 13.54 14.21
N VAL A 46 11.34 14.60 14.27
CA VAL A 46 10.68 15.19 13.10
C VAL A 46 11.43 16.49 12.78
N PRO A 47 12.27 16.49 11.74
CA PRO A 47 13.13 17.65 11.43
C PRO A 47 12.31 18.82 10.88
N THR A 48 12.86 20.02 11.00
CA THR A 48 12.24 21.24 10.46
C THR A 48 13.12 21.96 9.44
N ASP A 49 14.31 21.45 9.18
CA ASP A 49 15.21 22.04 8.21
C ASP A 49 14.70 21.78 6.76
N PRO A 50 14.91 22.74 5.85
CA PRO A 50 14.38 22.63 4.49
C PRO A 50 14.91 21.44 3.69
N ALA A 51 16.13 20.97 3.95
CA ALA A 51 16.73 19.85 3.22
C ALA A 51 16.04 18.54 3.62
N ALA A 52 15.81 18.33 4.92
CA ALA A 52 15.07 17.17 5.40
C ALA A 52 13.60 17.17 4.92
N VAL A 53 12.94 18.33 4.90
CA VAL A 53 11.58 18.45 4.35
C VAL A 53 11.55 18.11 2.85
N ALA A 54 12.52 18.59 2.07
CA ALA A 54 12.62 18.26 0.65
C ALA A 54 12.93 16.77 0.41
N HIS A 55 13.74 16.14 1.27
CA HIS A 55 13.97 14.71 1.25
C HIS A 55 12.68 13.93 1.57
N GLY A 56 11.92 14.35 2.58
CA GLY A 56 10.62 13.76 2.91
C GLY A 56 9.60 13.87 1.77
N GLN A 57 9.57 15.02 1.07
CA GLN A 57 8.78 15.18 -0.13
C GLN A 57 9.17 14.16 -1.21
N TYR A 58 10.47 14.07 -1.49
CA TYR A 58 11.00 13.12 -2.44
C TYR A 58 10.59 11.68 -2.12
N LEU A 59 10.77 11.25 -0.87
CA LEU A 59 10.39 9.90 -0.42
C LEU A 59 8.89 9.65 -0.57
N ALA A 60 8.05 10.58 -0.16
CA ALA A 60 6.59 10.45 -0.25
C ALA A 60 6.07 10.38 -1.69
N GLU A 61 6.70 11.12 -2.61
CA GLU A 61 6.27 11.22 -4.00
C GLU A 61 6.89 10.16 -4.91
N SER A 62 8.02 9.54 -4.51
CA SER A 62 8.74 8.53 -5.28
C SER A 62 8.57 7.12 -4.72
N ILE A 63 9.51 6.70 -3.84
CA ILE A 63 9.55 5.30 -3.36
C ILE A 63 8.36 4.94 -2.46
N GLY A 64 7.86 5.89 -1.66
CA GLY A 64 6.71 5.70 -0.79
C GLY A 64 5.36 5.77 -1.53
N VAL A 65 5.34 6.29 -2.75
CA VAL A 65 4.18 6.42 -3.64
C VAL A 65 2.88 6.92 -2.98
N CYS A 66 2.98 7.74 -1.93
CA CYS A 66 1.84 8.24 -1.17
C CYS A 66 0.81 8.96 -2.05
N VAL A 67 1.30 9.67 -3.08
CA VAL A 67 0.47 10.40 -4.05
C VAL A 67 -0.46 9.50 -4.87
N VAL A 68 -0.11 8.22 -5.04
CA VAL A 68 -0.94 7.26 -5.79
C VAL A 68 -2.27 7.03 -5.09
N CYS A 69 -2.26 6.96 -3.77
CA CYS A 69 -3.47 6.76 -2.97
C CYS A 69 -4.06 8.08 -2.46
N HIS A 70 -3.24 9.00 -1.94
CA HIS A 70 -3.72 10.22 -1.30
C HIS A 70 -3.90 11.44 -2.23
N GLY A 71 -3.62 11.26 -3.54
CA GLY A 71 -3.66 12.35 -4.53
C GLY A 71 -2.38 13.20 -4.53
N GLU A 72 -2.15 13.96 -5.59
CA GLU A 72 -0.92 14.73 -5.82
C GLU A 72 -0.64 15.78 -4.72
N ASN A 73 -1.67 16.29 -4.07
CA ASN A 73 -1.59 17.24 -2.97
C ASN A 73 -1.79 16.60 -1.60
N LEU A 74 -1.83 15.28 -1.52
CA LEU A 74 -2.10 14.48 -0.32
C LEU A 74 -3.40 14.85 0.43
N ALA A 75 -4.35 15.47 -0.25
CA ALA A 75 -5.63 15.87 0.32
C ALA A 75 -6.69 14.76 0.32
N GLY A 76 -6.30 13.54 -0.02
CA GLY A 76 -7.20 12.39 -0.10
C GLY A 76 -8.02 12.35 -1.39
N ARG A 77 -8.52 11.17 -1.71
CA ARG A 77 -9.38 10.95 -2.89
C ARG A 77 -10.24 9.70 -2.74
N GLN A 78 -11.22 9.60 -3.60
CA GLN A 78 -11.97 8.36 -3.78
C GLN A 78 -11.14 7.39 -4.64
N MET A 79 -10.81 6.23 -4.08
CA MET A 79 -10.03 5.19 -4.77
C MET A 79 -10.93 4.22 -5.52
N VAL A 80 -12.05 3.85 -4.89
CA VAL A 80 -13.02 2.90 -5.46
C VAL A 80 -14.42 3.47 -5.28
N ASP A 81 -15.23 3.35 -6.34
CA ASP A 81 -16.66 3.57 -6.32
C ASP A 81 -17.33 2.44 -7.11
N SER A 82 -17.86 1.47 -6.42
CA SER A 82 -18.40 0.27 -7.02
C SER A 82 -19.71 -0.14 -6.37
N PRO A 83 -20.76 -0.39 -7.14
CA PRO A 83 -22.01 -0.90 -6.59
C PRO A 83 -21.88 -2.28 -5.95
N VAL A 84 -20.83 -3.03 -6.27
CA VAL A 84 -20.54 -4.36 -5.69
C VAL A 84 -19.61 -4.25 -4.49
N LEU A 85 -18.49 -3.52 -4.62
CA LEU A 85 -17.47 -3.44 -3.56
C LEU A 85 -17.81 -2.40 -2.48
N GLY A 86 -18.53 -1.35 -2.84
CA GLY A 86 -18.73 -0.17 -2.01
C GLY A 86 -17.82 0.97 -2.41
N SER A 87 -17.60 1.92 -1.53
CA SER A 87 -16.73 3.07 -1.75
C SER A 87 -15.53 3.05 -0.82
N ILE A 88 -14.33 3.27 -1.37
CA ILE A 88 -13.08 3.36 -0.62
C ILE A 88 -12.51 4.76 -0.82
N HIS A 89 -12.28 5.45 0.28
CA HIS A 89 -11.73 6.80 0.32
C HIS A 89 -10.43 6.80 1.11
N THR A 90 -9.43 7.54 0.63
CA THR A 90 -8.21 7.81 1.39
C THR A 90 -8.36 9.12 2.16
N PRO A 91 -7.82 9.22 3.37
CA PRO A 91 -7.94 10.43 4.18
C PRO A 91 -7.17 11.60 3.56
N ASN A 92 -7.64 12.81 3.84
CA ASN A 92 -6.89 14.04 3.64
C ASN A 92 -5.78 14.12 4.70
N LEU A 93 -4.53 14.15 4.28
CA LEU A 93 -3.35 14.22 5.18
C LEU A 93 -2.99 15.66 5.56
N THR A 94 -3.59 16.68 4.90
CA THR A 94 -3.30 18.08 5.19
C THR A 94 -4.01 18.58 6.45
N ALA A 95 -3.66 19.78 6.89
CA ALA A 95 -4.31 20.43 8.04
C ALA A 95 -5.62 21.16 7.70
N GLY A 96 -6.15 21.04 6.48
CA GLY A 96 -7.43 21.60 6.08
C GLY A 96 -8.64 20.90 6.71
N ALA A 97 -9.82 21.44 6.53
CA ALA A 97 -11.05 20.86 7.07
C ALA A 97 -11.25 19.42 6.56
N GLY A 98 -11.50 18.50 7.49
CA GLY A 98 -11.62 17.06 7.21
C GLY A 98 -10.28 16.33 7.08
N GLY A 99 -9.14 17.01 7.25
CA GLY A 99 -7.82 16.43 7.22
C GLY A 99 -7.34 15.96 8.58
N VAL A 100 -6.63 14.81 8.60
CA VAL A 100 -6.02 14.26 9.82
C VAL A 100 -4.82 15.10 10.28
N GLY A 101 -4.15 15.82 9.36
CA GLY A 101 -3.00 16.66 9.67
C GLY A 101 -3.28 17.80 10.66
N ALA A 102 -4.55 18.18 10.83
CA ALA A 102 -4.95 19.15 11.85
C ALA A 102 -4.92 18.60 13.28
N THR A 103 -5.01 17.29 13.46
CA THR A 103 -5.23 16.65 14.76
C THR A 103 -4.15 15.67 15.17
N TYR A 104 -3.41 15.10 14.21
CA TYR A 104 -2.38 14.11 14.48
C TYR A 104 -1.15 14.72 15.16
N SER A 105 -0.77 14.16 16.29
CA SER A 105 0.55 14.37 16.90
C SER A 105 1.64 13.63 16.11
N ASP A 106 2.92 13.90 16.39
CA ASP A 106 4.03 13.16 15.79
C ASP A 106 3.96 11.66 16.12
N ALA A 107 3.53 11.31 17.33
CA ALA A 107 3.30 9.94 17.73
C ALA A 107 2.17 9.26 16.93
N ASP A 108 1.11 10.00 16.60
CA ASP A 108 0.02 9.48 15.77
C ASP A 108 0.48 9.24 14.32
N TRP A 109 1.31 10.12 13.79
CA TRP A 109 1.93 9.90 12.48
C TRP A 109 2.83 8.67 12.47
N VAL A 110 3.69 8.48 13.47
CA VAL A 110 4.53 7.28 13.58
C VAL A 110 3.68 6.03 13.69
N ARG A 111 2.66 6.04 14.57
CA ARG A 111 1.73 4.92 14.72
C ARG A 111 1.05 4.56 13.41
N SER A 112 0.56 5.55 12.69
CA SER A 112 -0.18 5.33 11.45
C SER A 112 0.71 4.90 10.29
N LEU A 113 1.83 5.59 10.07
CA LEU A 113 2.71 5.30 8.94
C LEU A 113 3.51 4.01 9.13
N ARG A 114 4.10 3.81 10.31
CA ARG A 114 4.96 2.67 10.59
C ARG A 114 4.19 1.44 11.02
N HIS A 115 3.20 1.61 11.89
CA HIS A 115 2.50 0.48 12.49
C HIS A 115 1.13 0.21 11.89
N GLY A 116 0.63 1.06 11.01
CA GLY A 116 -0.67 0.87 10.37
C GLY A 116 -1.86 0.97 11.30
N VAL A 117 -1.74 1.73 12.37
CA VAL A 117 -2.77 1.85 13.41
C VAL A 117 -3.16 3.30 13.60
N ALA A 118 -4.45 3.57 13.55
CA ALA A 118 -5.02 4.89 13.80
C ALA A 118 -4.90 5.27 15.29
N PRO A 119 -5.07 6.58 15.66
CA PRO A 119 -4.98 7.03 17.04
C PRO A 119 -5.97 6.36 18.01
N ASP A 120 -7.09 5.88 17.49
CA ASP A 120 -8.13 5.16 18.25
C ASP A 120 -7.89 3.66 18.40
N GLY A 121 -6.76 3.16 17.85
CA GLY A 121 -6.36 1.77 17.94
C GLY A 121 -6.83 0.88 16.79
N HIS A 122 -7.65 1.37 15.86
CA HIS A 122 -8.06 0.59 14.69
C HIS A 122 -6.92 0.44 13.68
N GLY A 123 -6.81 -0.76 13.10
CA GLY A 123 -5.90 -1.01 12.00
C GLY A 123 -6.33 -0.27 10.72
N LEU A 124 -5.36 0.38 10.06
CA LEU A 124 -5.60 1.03 8.78
C LEU A 124 -5.82 -0.01 7.69
N ILE A 125 -6.85 0.21 6.87
CA ILE A 125 -7.17 -0.69 5.75
C ILE A 125 -6.51 -0.20 4.46
N PHE A 126 -6.02 -1.15 3.64
CA PHE A 126 -5.40 -0.91 2.33
C PHE A 126 -4.13 -0.03 2.33
N MET A 127 -3.67 0.43 3.49
CA MET A 127 -2.41 1.15 3.57
C MET A 127 -1.24 0.14 3.68
N PRO A 128 -0.19 0.25 2.83
CA PRO A 128 0.90 -0.73 2.78
C PRO A 128 1.94 -0.49 3.89
N THR A 129 1.48 -0.50 5.13
CA THR A 129 2.28 -0.15 6.30
C THR A 129 3.35 -1.17 6.65
N ASP A 130 3.20 -2.41 6.23
CA ASP A 130 4.24 -3.44 6.30
C ASP A 130 5.51 -3.07 5.52
N TYR A 131 5.41 -2.24 4.47
CA TYR A 131 6.57 -1.68 3.77
C TYR A 131 7.12 -0.48 4.51
N TYR A 132 6.24 0.44 4.93
CA TYR A 132 6.64 1.65 5.66
C TYR A 132 7.19 1.36 7.04
N TYR A 133 6.92 0.17 7.60
CA TYR A 133 7.59 -0.32 8.79
C TYR A 133 9.13 -0.33 8.62
N ASN A 134 9.61 -0.59 7.42
CA ASN A 134 11.02 -0.64 7.08
C ASN A 134 11.70 0.74 6.99
N LEU A 135 10.95 1.85 6.98
CA LEU A 135 11.54 3.19 6.96
C LEU A 135 12.49 3.40 8.14
N SER A 136 13.66 3.97 7.86
CA SER A 136 14.53 4.48 8.92
C SER A 136 13.83 5.57 9.73
N ASP A 137 14.29 5.82 10.95
CA ASP A 137 13.70 6.90 11.76
C ASP A 137 13.90 8.27 11.12
N ALA A 138 15.04 8.46 10.42
CA ALA A 138 15.33 9.69 9.70
C ALA A 138 14.38 9.91 8.53
N ASP A 139 14.15 8.88 7.71
CA ASP A 139 13.28 8.96 6.55
C ASP A 139 11.80 9.09 6.92
N LEU A 140 11.35 8.35 7.92
CA LEU A 140 9.99 8.51 8.45
C LEU A 140 9.79 9.91 9.03
N GLY A 141 10.76 10.42 9.81
CA GLY A 141 10.73 11.78 10.35
C GLY A 141 10.68 12.83 9.26
N ALA A 142 11.45 12.65 8.18
CA ALA A 142 11.44 13.54 7.01
C ALA A 142 10.09 13.54 6.29
N ILE A 143 9.48 12.37 6.08
CA ILE A 143 8.13 12.26 5.48
C ILE A 143 7.09 12.97 6.35
N ILE A 144 7.12 12.77 7.66
CA ILE A 144 6.21 13.46 8.60
C ILE A 144 6.42 14.97 8.54
N ALA A 145 7.67 15.42 8.52
CA ALA A 145 8.01 16.84 8.38
C ALA A 145 7.43 17.43 7.10
N TYR A 146 7.58 16.75 5.96
CA TYR A 146 6.98 17.18 4.69
C TYR A 146 5.46 17.28 4.78
N ILE A 147 4.77 16.23 5.25
CA ILE A 147 3.30 16.23 5.37
C ILE A 147 2.82 17.42 6.20
N LYS A 148 3.51 17.75 7.30
CA LYS A 148 3.16 18.88 8.18
C LYS A 148 3.39 20.26 7.54
N THR A 149 4.16 20.34 6.45
CA THR A 149 4.37 21.60 5.68
C THR A 149 3.37 21.80 4.55
N LEU A 150 2.54 20.80 4.24
CA LEU A 150 1.58 20.89 3.15
C LEU A 150 0.59 22.06 3.38
N PRO A 151 0.25 22.81 2.33
CA PRO A 151 -0.83 23.77 2.40
C PRO A 151 -2.12 23.09 2.83
N PRO A 152 -2.89 23.70 3.74
CA PRO A 152 -4.18 23.13 4.14
C PRO A 152 -5.14 23.10 2.96
N VAL A 153 -5.74 21.94 2.70
CA VAL A 153 -6.75 21.74 1.67
C VAL A 153 -8.02 21.23 2.36
N ASP A 154 -9.11 21.95 2.17
CA ASP A 154 -10.40 21.54 2.69
C ASP A 154 -10.96 20.42 1.81
N ASN A 155 -10.92 19.21 2.32
CA ASN A 155 -11.50 18.03 1.71
C ASN A 155 -11.99 17.08 2.80
N THR A 156 -13.29 17.13 3.05
CA THR A 156 -13.95 16.17 3.93
C THR A 156 -14.21 14.92 3.10
N ALA A 157 -13.25 14.00 3.11
CA ALA A 157 -13.42 12.70 2.47
C ALA A 157 -14.64 11.99 3.05
N ALA A 158 -15.44 11.38 2.20
CA ALA A 158 -16.49 10.50 2.67
C ALA A 158 -15.84 9.29 3.38
N GLU A 159 -16.54 8.73 4.34
CA GLU A 159 -16.09 7.51 5.00
C GLU A 159 -16.02 6.35 4.00
N THR A 160 -15.01 5.51 4.13
CA THR A 160 -14.96 4.23 3.43
C THR A 160 -16.14 3.37 3.85
N ARG A 161 -16.92 2.89 2.87
CA ARG A 161 -18.09 2.04 3.09
C ARG A 161 -18.01 0.81 2.22
N LEU A 162 -17.68 -0.30 2.84
CA LEU A 162 -17.66 -1.60 2.16
C LEU A 162 -19.05 -2.21 2.17
N ASN A 163 -19.46 -2.79 1.05
CA ASN A 163 -20.73 -3.52 0.98
C ASN A 163 -20.64 -4.84 1.76
N PRO A 164 -21.77 -5.37 2.30
CA PRO A 164 -21.77 -6.62 3.06
C PRO A 164 -21.14 -7.81 2.33
N VAL A 165 -21.26 -7.88 1.01
CA VAL A 165 -20.61 -8.91 0.20
C VAL A 165 -19.09 -8.76 0.25
N THR A 166 -18.58 -7.54 0.17
CA THR A 166 -17.14 -7.27 0.26
C THR A 166 -16.60 -7.60 1.64
N VAL A 167 -17.30 -7.21 2.70
CA VAL A 167 -16.92 -7.57 4.08
C VAL A 167 -16.91 -9.09 4.27
N ALA A 168 -17.90 -9.80 3.74
CA ALA A 168 -17.93 -11.26 3.78
C ALA A 168 -16.74 -11.89 3.04
N LEU A 169 -16.37 -11.37 1.88
CA LEU A 169 -15.22 -11.85 1.11
C LEU A 169 -13.90 -11.54 1.82
N LEU A 170 -13.77 -10.37 2.46
CA LEU A 170 -12.61 -10.02 3.29
C LEU A 170 -12.48 -10.99 4.47
N ASN A 171 -13.58 -11.24 5.19
CA ASN A 171 -13.59 -12.17 6.30
C ASN A 171 -13.31 -13.63 5.88
N ALA A 172 -13.58 -13.96 4.62
CA ALA A 172 -13.21 -15.23 4.00
C ALA A 172 -11.78 -15.26 3.43
N GLY A 173 -10.99 -14.19 3.59
CA GLY A 173 -9.60 -14.11 3.13
C GLY A 173 -9.43 -13.98 1.60
N GLN A 174 -10.50 -13.60 0.86
CA GLN A 174 -10.47 -13.58 -0.61
C GLN A 174 -9.66 -12.40 -1.20
N PHE A 175 -9.37 -11.38 -0.40
CA PHE A 175 -8.57 -10.21 -0.79
C PHE A 175 -7.18 -10.17 -0.11
N GLY A 176 -6.78 -11.27 0.52
CA GLY A 176 -5.57 -11.27 1.37
C GLY A 176 -5.75 -10.43 2.63
N GLU A 177 -4.64 -10.05 3.29
CA GLU A 177 -4.68 -9.20 4.48
C GLU A 177 -4.79 -7.72 4.08
N VAL A 178 -5.91 -7.11 4.41
CA VAL A 178 -6.17 -5.69 4.11
C VAL A 178 -5.81 -4.75 5.26
N VAL A 179 -5.67 -5.29 6.48
CA VAL A 179 -5.20 -4.60 7.67
C VAL A 179 -3.74 -5.00 7.89
N ARG A 180 -2.84 -4.37 7.13
CA ARG A 180 -1.41 -4.75 7.05
C ARG A 180 -0.69 -4.71 8.40
N ALA A 181 -1.22 -3.96 9.38
CA ALA A 181 -0.73 -3.97 10.75
C ALA A 181 -0.69 -5.38 11.37
N ARG A 182 -1.53 -6.31 10.91
CA ARG A 182 -1.56 -7.70 11.39
C ARG A 182 -0.36 -8.54 10.91
N ASP A 183 0.27 -8.11 9.80
CA ASP A 183 1.44 -8.78 9.23
C ASP A 183 2.75 -8.26 9.82
N ILE A 184 2.70 -7.16 10.58
CA ILE A 184 3.89 -6.51 11.14
C ILE A 184 4.27 -7.15 12.47
N VAL A 185 5.54 -7.54 12.61
CA VAL A 185 6.16 -7.79 13.91
C VAL A 185 6.69 -6.46 14.43
N HIS A 186 5.88 -5.77 15.22
CA HIS A 186 6.02 -4.36 15.57
C HIS A 186 7.30 -3.96 16.32
N ASP A 187 8.11 -4.92 16.75
CA ASP A 187 9.41 -4.76 17.41
C ASP A 187 10.55 -5.43 16.62
N ALA A 188 10.29 -5.88 15.40
CA ALA A 188 11.33 -6.49 14.56
C ALA A 188 12.41 -5.47 14.16
N PRO A 189 13.66 -5.91 14.00
CA PRO A 189 14.72 -5.07 13.44
C PRO A 189 14.35 -4.61 12.03
N ARG A 190 14.62 -3.34 11.75
CA ARG A 190 14.41 -2.73 10.43
C ARG A 190 15.71 -2.75 9.61
N PRO A 191 15.62 -2.78 8.26
CA PRO A 191 16.80 -2.70 7.42
C PRO A 191 17.54 -1.36 7.65
N ASP A 192 18.85 -1.46 7.71
CA ASP A 192 19.74 -0.32 7.86
C ASP A 192 20.11 0.21 6.46
N PRO A 193 19.72 1.45 6.09
CA PRO A 193 20.08 2.02 4.81
C PRO A 193 21.60 2.15 4.60
N ASP A 194 22.37 2.34 5.65
CA ASP A 194 23.83 2.46 5.57
C ASP A 194 24.50 1.11 5.29
N ALA A 195 23.86 -0.01 5.66
CA ALA A 195 24.39 -1.33 5.40
C ALA A 195 24.17 -1.79 3.94
N ASN A 196 22.97 -1.56 3.39
CA ASN A 196 22.62 -1.88 2.00
C ASN A 196 21.45 -1.03 1.53
N TYR A 197 21.76 0.07 0.87
CA TYR A 197 20.75 1.04 0.45
C TYR A 197 19.80 0.49 -0.60
N GLY A 198 20.26 -0.32 -1.56
CA GLY A 198 19.39 -0.94 -2.56
C GLY A 198 18.37 -1.90 -1.96
N ALA A 199 18.79 -2.74 -1.01
CA ALA A 199 17.89 -3.63 -0.28
C ALA A 199 16.88 -2.84 0.57
N TYR A 200 17.32 -1.76 1.20
CA TYR A 200 16.47 -0.84 1.96
C TYR A 200 15.36 -0.24 1.07
N LEU A 201 15.73 0.31 -0.09
CA LEU A 201 14.76 0.88 -1.04
C LEU A 201 13.75 -0.15 -1.54
N LEU A 202 14.19 -1.37 -1.83
CA LEU A 202 13.30 -2.47 -2.23
C LEU A 202 12.30 -2.84 -1.13
N ALA A 203 12.73 -2.83 0.13
CA ALA A 203 11.86 -3.11 1.27
C ALA A 203 10.83 -1.99 1.49
N VAL A 204 11.27 -0.72 1.48
CA VAL A 204 10.40 0.44 1.67
C VAL A 204 9.44 0.63 0.48
N GLY A 205 9.92 0.35 -0.75
CA GLY A 205 9.10 0.44 -1.96
C GLY A 205 8.11 -0.70 -2.14
N GLY A 206 8.12 -1.71 -1.26
CA GLY A 206 7.17 -2.82 -1.30
C GLY A 206 7.33 -3.75 -2.50
N CYS A 207 8.51 -3.79 -3.11
CA CYS A 207 8.76 -4.61 -4.30
C CYS A 207 8.52 -6.10 -4.05
N THR A 208 8.74 -6.56 -2.82
CA THR A 208 8.51 -7.95 -2.38
C THR A 208 7.05 -8.38 -2.47
N PHE A 209 6.10 -7.45 -2.43
CA PHE A 209 4.67 -7.79 -2.51
C PHE A 209 4.29 -8.51 -3.79
N CYS A 210 4.85 -8.05 -4.91
CA CYS A 210 4.59 -8.63 -6.21
C CYS A 210 5.72 -9.57 -6.64
N HIS A 211 7.00 -9.16 -6.42
CA HIS A 211 8.15 -9.89 -6.91
C HIS A 211 8.65 -10.98 -5.96
N GLY A 212 7.92 -11.24 -4.84
CA GLY A 212 8.28 -12.26 -3.87
C GLY A 212 9.39 -11.81 -2.89
N PRO A 213 9.59 -12.56 -1.79
CA PRO A 213 10.51 -12.17 -0.72
C PRO A 213 11.99 -12.24 -1.16
N ASP A 214 12.29 -12.94 -2.23
CA ASP A 214 13.60 -13.10 -2.85
C ASP A 214 13.72 -12.40 -4.22
N TRP A 215 12.70 -11.62 -4.61
CA TRP A 215 12.56 -10.89 -5.89
C TRP A 215 12.58 -11.76 -7.15
N ARG A 216 12.40 -13.09 -7.02
CA ARG A 216 12.39 -14.06 -8.12
C ARG A 216 11.03 -14.20 -8.80
N GLY A 217 10.12 -13.30 -8.50
CA GLY A 217 8.77 -13.31 -9.03
C GLY A 217 7.76 -13.90 -8.06
N GLY A 218 6.50 -13.68 -8.34
CA GLY A 218 5.40 -14.09 -7.48
C GLY A 218 4.04 -14.00 -8.15
N GLN A 219 3.01 -14.33 -7.39
CA GLN A 219 1.63 -14.09 -7.83
C GLN A 219 1.38 -12.58 -7.89
N GLY A 220 0.60 -12.16 -8.87
CA GLY A 220 0.15 -10.78 -8.91
C GLY A 220 -0.67 -10.40 -7.68
N PRO A 221 -0.75 -9.10 -7.36
CA PRO A 221 -1.34 -8.61 -6.10
C PRO A 221 -2.85 -8.82 -6.00
N GLU A 222 -3.52 -9.09 -7.10
CA GLU A 222 -4.97 -9.19 -7.18
C GLU A 222 -5.40 -10.43 -7.98
N PRO A 223 -6.62 -10.95 -7.75
CA PRO A 223 -7.17 -11.99 -8.59
C PRO A 223 -7.20 -11.57 -10.07
N GLY A 224 -6.52 -12.33 -10.93
CA GLY A 224 -6.42 -12.04 -12.36
C GLY A 224 -5.27 -11.13 -12.78
N ALA A 225 -4.47 -10.62 -11.83
CA ALA A 225 -3.20 -9.97 -12.17
C ALA A 225 -2.21 -11.00 -12.75
N PRO A 226 -1.38 -10.62 -13.72
CA PRO A 226 -0.32 -11.48 -14.22
C PRO A 226 0.69 -11.76 -13.11
N PRO A 227 1.37 -12.91 -13.12
CA PRO A 227 2.50 -13.15 -12.23
C PRO A 227 3.57 -12.08 -12.41
N ALA A 228 4.11 -11.57 -11.31
CA ALA A 228 5.24 -10.65 -11.36
C ALA A 228 6.51 -11.42 -11.77
N PRO A 229 7.36 -10.84 -12.64
CA PRO A 229 8.56 -11.50 -13.11
C PRO A 229 9.66 -11.55 -12.04
N ASP A 230 10.62 -12.46 -12.23
CA ASP A 230 11.93 -12.39 -11.58
C ASP A 230 12.66 -11.13 -12.02
N ILE A 231 13.08 -10.31 -11.05
CA ILE A 231 13.79 -9.03 -11.29
C ILE A 231 15.27 -9.09 -10.86
N THR A 232 15.77 -10.27 -10.49
CA THR A 232 17.16 -10.48 -10.04
C THR A 232 18.15 -10.61 -11.20
N GLY A 233 19.43 -10.58 -10.88
CA GLY A 233 20.51 -10.87 -11.83
C GLY A 233 20.52 -12.31 -12.36
N ALA A 234 19.89 -13.25 -11.64
CA ALA A 234 19.69 -14.61 -12.12
C ALA A 234 18.51 -14.75 -13.10
N GLY A 235 17.61 -13.77 -13.11
CA GLY A 235 16.44 -13.72 -13.98
C GLY A 235 16.70 -13.03 -15.32
N PRO A 236 15.63 -12.65 -16.05
CA PRO A 236 15.74 -12.00 -17.37
C PRO A 236 16.49 -10.66 -17.34
N TRP A 237 16.61 -10.02 -16.17
CA TRP A 237 17.31 -8.76 -15.99
C TRP A 237 18.83 -8.90 -15.89
N GLY A 238 19.37 -10.11 -15.62
CA GLY A 238 20.81 -10.34 -15.60
C GLY A 238 21.52 -10.15 -16.95
N GLU A 239 20.78 -10.27 -18.06
CA GLU A 239 21.28 -10.03 -19.42
C GLU A 239 21.02 -8.59 -19.92
N ARG A 240 20.46 -7.71 -19.06
CA ARG A 240 20.07 -6.34 -19.37
C ARG A 240 21.08 -5.33 -18.84
N SER A 241 20.95 -4.10 -19.29
CA SER A 241 21.72 -2.97 -18.79
C SER A 241 20.93 -2.17 -17.75
N PHE A 242 21.66 -1.39 -16.93
CA PHE A 242 21.05 -0.41 -16.05
C PHE A 242 20.18 0.61 -16.83
N ASP A 243 20.61 1.04 -18.01
CA ASP A 243 19.85 1.98 -18.84
C ASP A 243 18.48 1.41 -19.24
N GLU A 244 18.40 0.12 -19.59
CA GLU A 244 17.12 -0.54 -19.90
C GLU A 244 16.22 -0.65 -18.66
N PHE A 245 16.80 -0.95 -17.49
CA PHE A 245 16.08 -0.98 -16.22
C PHE A 245 15.54 0.41 -15.87
N ALA A 246 16.39 1.42 -15.87
CA ALA A 246 16.01 2.81 -15.58
C ALA A 246 14.95 3.31 -16.56
N ALA A 247 15.10 3.05 -17.87
CA ALA A 247 14.11 3.40 -18.88
C ALA A 247 12.76 2.73 -18.60
N THR A 248 12.75 1.44 -18.21
CA THR A 248 11.52 0.73 -17.82
C THR A 248 10.86 1.35 -16.60
N MET A 249 11.62 1.68 -15.58
CA MET A 249 11.11 2.35 -14.37
C MET A 249 10.57 3.76 -14.65
N ARG A 250 11.16 4.48 -15.64
CA ARG A 250 10.74 5.83 -16.04
C ARG A 250 9.47 5.85 -16.89
N THR A 251 9.33 4.87 -17.79
CA THR A 251 8.31 4.90 -18.85
C THR A 251 7.22 3.85 -18.69
N GLY A 252 7.47 2.83 -17.88
CA GLY A 252 6.62 1.63 -17.79
C GLY A 252 6.66 0.79 -19.07
N ILE A 253 7.65 0.98 -19.95
CA ILE A 253 7.79 0.21 -21.18
C ILE A 253 8.95 -0.77 -21.00
N MET A 254 8.64 -2.07 -21.15
CA MET A 254 9.63 -3.13 -21.10
C MET A 254 10.56 -3.07 -22.35
N PRO A 255 11.79 -3.63 -22.27
CA PRO A 255 12.70 -3.65 -23.43
C PRO A 255 12.15 -4.35 -24.67
N ASN A 256 11.15 -5.21 -24.53
CA ASN A 256 10.41 -5.84 -25.64
C ASN A 256 9.31 -4.96 -26.24
N GLY A 257 9.12 -3.72 -25.72
CA GLY A 257 8.08 -2.78 -26.13
C GLY A 257 6.72 -2.95 -25.46
N GLU A 258 6.58 -3.91 -24.55
CA GLU A 258 5.33 -4.14 -23.81
C GLU A 258 5.12 -3.04 -22.76
N GLN A 259 3.90 -2.49 -22.68
CA GLN A 259 3.51 -1.51 -21.67
C GLN A 259 3.11 -2.21 -20.38
N ILE A 260 3.78 -1.90 -19.29
CA ILE A 260 3.40 -2.35 -17.95
C ILE A 260 2.10 -1.66 -17.53
N ASN A 261 1.12 -2.47 -17.10
CA ASN A 261 -0.13 -1.92 -16.58
C ASN A 261 0.10 -1.23 -15.23
N PRO A 262 -0.14 0.09 -15.12
CA PRO A 262 0.10 0.84 -13.88
C PRO A 262 -0.81 0.43 -12.71
N ALA A 263 -1.90 -0.29 -12.96
CA ALA A 263 -2.76 -0.84 -11.91
C ALA A 263 -2.07 -1.99 -11.16
N PHE A 264 -1.18 -2.74 -11.84
CA PHE A 264 -0.46 -3.87 -11.22
C PHE A 264 0.93 -3.49 -10.72
N MET A 265 1.64 -2.66 -11.45
CA MET A 265 2.93 -2.10 -11.01
C MET A 265 2.84 -0.57 -11.09
N PRO A 266 2.88 0.16 -9.97
CA PRO A 266 2.71 1.61 -9.94
C PRO A 266 3.99 2.35 -10.39
N TRP A 267 4.52 1.98 -11.56
CA TRP A 267 5.77 2.52 -12.11
C TRP A 267 5.74 4.05 -12.23
N ALA A 268 4.57 4.65 -12.44
CA ALA A 268 4.45 6.10 -12.54
C ALA A 268 4.86 6.84 -11.25
N GLY A 269 4.67 6.23 -10.08
CA GLY A 269 5.21 6.72 -8.82
C GLY A 269 6.74 6.56 -8.78
N TYR A 270 7.22 5.35 -9.01
CA TYR A 270 8.67 5.05 -9.01
C TYR A 270 9.45 5.79 -10.09
N SER A 271 8.80 6.24 -11.17
CA SER A 271 9.44 7.05 -12.21
C SER A 271 10.05 8.36 -11.70
N ARG A 272 9.67 8.79 -10.49
CA ARG A 272 10.20 9.99 -9.82
C ARG A 272 11.49 9.72 -9.03
N MET A 273 11.91 8.46 -8.90
CA MET A 273 13.16 8.11 -8.21
C MET A 273 14.38 8.72 -8.90
N THR A 274 15.40 9.06 -8.13
CA THR A 274 16.68 9.51 -8.69
C THR A 274 17.38 8.37 -9.44
N ASP A 275 18.30 8.70 -10.34
CA ASP A 275 19.11 7.68 -11.02
C ASP A 275 19.99 6.95 -10.00
N ALA A 276 20.48 7.64 -8.97
CA ALA A 276 21.26 7.04 -7.90
C ALA A 276 20.48 5.97 -7.11
N ASP A 277 19.21 6.22 -6.84
CA ASP A 277 18.36 5.25 -6.14
C ASP A 277 18.01 4.05 -7.03
N LEU A 278 17.71 4.31 -8.31
CA LEU A 278 17.49 3.23 -9.28
C LEU A 278 18.75 2.38 -9.47
N GLU A 279 19.94 3.02 -9.47
CA GLU A 279 21.22 2.32 -9.56
C GLU A 279 21.52 1.49 -8.32
N ALA A 280 21.20 2.01 -7.12
CA ALA A 280 21.34 1.25 -5.87
C ALA A 280 20.44 0.00 -5.87
N ILE A 281 19.18 0.13 -6.29
CA ILE A 281 18.26 -1.00 -6.46
C ILE A 281 18.82 -2.00 -7.47
N TRP A 282 19.21 -1.52 -8.66
CA TRP A 282 19.77 -2.34 -9.72
C TRP A 282 20.99 -3.13 -9.24
N ASN A 283 21.97 -2.45 -8.66
CA ASN A 283 23.19 -3.07 -8.16
C ASN A 283 22.90 -4.17 -7.13
N HIS A 284 21.93 -3.91 -6.22
CA HIS A 284 21.54 -4.94 -5.26
C HIS A 284 20.92 -6.16 -5.94
N LEU A 285 19.96 -5.95 -6.85
CA LEU A 285 19.29 -7.05 -7.56
C LEU A 285 20.27 -7.90 -8.39
N GLN A 286 21.33 -7.29 -8.95
CA GLN A 286 22.37 -8.02 -9.69
C GLN A 286 23.25 -8.90 -8.79
N THR A 287 23.26 -8.71 -7.47
CA THR A 287 24.00 -9.57 -6.54
C THR A 287 23.28 -10.88 -6.21
N ILE A 288 22.00 -10.99 -6.61
CA ILE A 288 21.14 -12.15 -6.27
C ILE A 288 21.24 -13.17 -7.40
N GLU A 289 21.92 -14.30 -7.10
CA GLU A 289 22.16 -15.43 -8.00
C GLU A 289 21.05 -16.50 -7.91
#